data_ec754645bfc183e99acabd704d8b59e4
#
_entry.id   ec754645bfc183e99acabd704d8b59e4
#
_cell.length_a   1.000
_cell.length_b   1.000
_cell.length_c   1.000
_cell.angle_alpha   90.00
_cell.angle_beta   90.00
_cell.angle_gamma   90.00
#
_symmetry.space_group_name_H-M   'P 1'
#
loop_
_entity.id
_entity.type
_entity.pdbx_description
1 polymer ?
#
loop_
_entity_poly.entity_id
_entity_poly.type
_entity_poly.pdbx_seq_one_letter_code
_entity_poly.pdbx_strand_id
1 'polypeptide(L)'
;MSVDPPVDPRGPRFSAWITSVVLAVALVTGWWPLLALQSVFFAVSAFVSLRYNPWGQIYRLLVAPRLKPAQEREATPPLRFAQGVGFIFALVGTIGYATGVTAVGVVATACALVAAFLNAAFGICLGCETYLLLHRFGLLGRAGRREPATTTE
;
A
#
# COMPACT_ATOMS: atom_id res chain seq x y z
N MET A 1 14.16 -0.98 13.74
CA MET A 1 13.19 -0.69 12.67
C MET A 1 13.30 0.80 12.35
N SER A 2 13.83 1.13 11.18
CA SER A 2 13.90 2.52 10.74
C SER A 2 12.47 3.01 10.48
N VAL A 3 12.04 4.01 11.22
CA VAL A 3 10.78 4.69 10.95
C VAL A 3 11.01 5.52 9.69
N ASP A 4 10.41 5.10 8.57
CA ASP A 4 10.46 5.89 7.34
C ASP A 4 9.86 7.28 7.58
N PRO A 5 10.43 8.35 7.01
CA PRO A 5 9.89 9.68 7.16
C PRO A 5 8.48 9.78 6.55
N PRO A 6 7.63 10.71 7.05
CA PRO A 6 6.31 10.94 6.48
C PRO A 6 6.37 11.23 4.98
N VAL A 7 5.45 10.68 4.22
CA VAL A 7 5.42 10.74 2.75
C VAL A 7 4.37 11.73 2.24
N ASP A 8 4.62 12.26 1.03
CA ASP A 8 3.64 13.06 0.30
C ASP A 8 2.44 12.16 -0.10
N PRO A 9 1.18 12.50 0.30
CA PRO A 9 0.00 11.68 0.01
C PRO A 9 -0.27 11.45 -1.48
N ARG A 10 0.26 12.30 -2.33
CA ARG A 10 0.14 12.16 -3.79
C ARG A 10 0.93 10.95 -4.33
N GLY A 11 2.04 10.60 -3.68
CA GLY A 11 2.87 9.44 -4.06
C GLY A 11 2.13 8.12 -3.91
N PRO A 12 1.58 7.78 -2.75
CA PRO A 12 0.74 6.60 -2.54
C PRO A 12 -0.46 6.53 -3.48
N ARG A 13 -1.15 7.65 -3.75
CA ARG A 13 -2.28 7.69 -4.69
C ARG A 13 -1.84 7.42 -6.13
N PHE A 14 -0.73 8.00 -6.58
CA PHE A 14 -0.14 7.72 -7.88
C PHE A 14 0.24 6.23 -8.01
N SER A 15 0.91 5.69 -6.98
CA SER A 15 1.23 4.26 -6.94
C SER A 15 -0.03 3.39 -6.99
N ALA A 16 -1.10 3.79 -6.29
CA ALA A 16 -2.37 3.07 -6.30
C ALA A 16 -3.04 3.07 -7.68
N TRP A 17 -2.94 4.15 -8.46
CA TRP A 17 -3.42 4.17 -9.84
C TRP A 17 -2.70 3.14 -10.72
N ILE A 18 -1.36 3.11 -10.69
CA ILE A 18 -0.59 2.14 -11.47
C ILE A 18 -0.90 0.71 -11.00
N THR A 19 -0.93 0.49 -9.68
CA THR A 19 -1.28 -0.80 -9.09
C THR A 19 -2.67 -1.26 -9.53
N SER A 20 -3.67 -0.36 -9.58
CA SER A 20 -5.01 -0.68 -10.06
C SER A 20 -5.01 -1.15 -11.52
N VAL A 21 -4.24 -0.49 -12.37
CA VAL A 21 -4.10 -0.92 -13.78
C VAL A 21 -3.44 -2.29 -13.86
N VAL A 22 -2.35 -2.52 -13.13
CA VAL A 22 -1.65 -3.81 -13.10
C VAL A 22 -2.56 -4.93 -12.61
N LEU A 23 -3.33 -4.70 -11.52
CA LEU A 23 -4.26 -5.68 -10.97
C LEU A 23 -5.44 -5.94 -11.91
N ALA A 24 -5.95 -4.91 -12.60
CA ALA A 24 -7.00 -5.08 -13.60
C ALA A 24 -6.52 -5.94 -14.78
N VAL A 25 -5.32 -5.69 -15.28
CA VAL A 25 -4.71 -6.53 -16.33
C VAL A 25 -4.52 -7.97 -15.84
N ALA A 26 -3.99 -8.17 -14.64
CA ALA A 26 -3.83 -9.49 -14.05
C ALA A 26 -5.15 -10.22 -13.87
N LEU A 27 -6.21 -9.50 -13.46
CA LEU A 27 -7.56 -10.06 -13.27
C LEU A 27 -8.17 -10.52 -14.59
N VAL A 28 -8.06 -9.71 -15.65
CA VAL A 28 -8.63 -9.99 -16.97
C VAL A 28 -7.87 -11.13 -17.69
N THR A 29 -6.55 -11.13 -17.58
CA THR A 29 -5.70 -12.10 -18.28
C THR A 29 -5.47 -13.39 -17.51
N GLY A 30 -5.65 -13.39 -16.18
CA GLY A 30 -5.26 -14.49 -15.30
C GLY A 30 -3.74 -14.76 -15.28
N TRP A 31 -2.93 -13.81 -15.76
CA TRP A 31 -1.49 -13.97 -15.89
C TRP A 31 -0.78 -13.84 -14.53
N TRP A 32 -0.62 -14.98 -13.87
CA TRP A 32 -0.05 -15.06 -12.53
C TRP A 32 1.37 -14.46 -12.36
N PRO A 33 2.29 -14.48 -13.38
CA PRO A 33 3.61 -13.87 -13.19
C PRO A 33 3.55 -12.35 -12.97
N LEU A 34 2.61 -11.66 -13.61
CA LEU A 34 2.39 -10.24 -13.38
C LEU A 34 1.93 -9.96 -11.94
N LEU A 35 1.03 -10.81 -11.44
CA LEU A 35 0.54 -10.70 -10.08
C LEU A 35 1.62 -11.08 -9.05
N ALA A 36 2.47 -12.06 -9.36
CA ALA A 36 3.63 -12.40 -8.55
C ALA A 36 4.61 -11.23 -8.45
N LEU A 37 4.93 -10.57 -9.56
CA LEU A 37 5.77 -9.37 -9.56
C LEU A 37 5.16 -8.25 -8.71
N GLN A 38 3.86 -8.00 -8.84
CA GLN A 38 3.16 -7.01 -8.01
C GLN A 38 3.20 -7.39 -6.53
N SER A 39 3.10 -8.68 -6.19
CA SER A 39 3.20 -9.12 -4.80
C SER A 39 4.60 -8.87 -4.22
N VAL A 40 5.66 -9.03 -5.00
CA VAL A 40 7.03 -8.66 -4.59
C VAL A 40 7.13 -7.15 -4.31
N PHE A 41 6.54 -6.31 -5.14
CA PHE A 41 6.54 -4.86 -4.90
C PHE A 41 5.79 -4.49 -3.61
N PHE A 42 4.68 -5.14 -3.34
CA PHE A 42 3.97 -5.00 -2.07
C PHE A 42 4.82 -5.47 -0.87
N ALA A 43 5.48 -6.62 -1.00
CA ALA A 43 6.35 -7.17 0.05
C ALA A 43 7.50 -6.21 0.38
N VAL A 44 8.21 -5.72 -0.64
CA VAL A 44 9.31 -4.76 -0.44
C VAL A 44 8.80 -3.49 0.25
N SER A 45 7.64 -2.99 -0.15
CA SER A 45 7.05 -1.78 0.44
C SER A 45 6.62 -1.99 1.89
N ALA A 46 6.10 -3.18 2.23
CA ALA A 46 5.62 -3.51 3.57
C ALA A 46 6.78 -3.82 4.54
N PHE A 47 7.73 -4.66 4.11
CA PHE A 47 8.72 -5.26 5.01
C PHE A 47 10.08 -4.55 4.98
N VAL A 48 10.46 -3.95 3.86
CA VAL A 48 11.72 -3.23 3.75
C VAL A 48 11.48 -1.73 3.94
N SER A 49 10.94 -1.04 2.96
CA SER A 49 10.60 0.39 3.04
C SER A 49 9.75 0.83 1.86
N LEU A 50 8.85 1.78 2.10
CA LEU A 50 8.07 2.44 1.04
C LEU A 50 8.95 3.18 0.01
N ARG A 51 10.17 3.52 0.39
CA ARG A 51 11.14 4.19 -0.50
C ARG A 51 11.55 3.34 -1.69
N TYR A 52 11.52 2.03 -1.55
CA TYR A 52 11.89 1.07 -2.61
C TYR A 52 10.71 0.65 -3.49
N ASN A 53 9.50 1.16 -3.23
CA ASN A 53 8.37 0.94 -4.12
C ASN A 53 8.66 1.57 -5.49
N PRO A 54 8.70 0.79 -6.58
CA PRO A 54 9.07 1.31 -7.91
C PRO A 54 8.09 2.38 -8.40
N TRP A 55 6.81 2.24 -8.11
CA TRP A 55 5.79 3.23 -8.48
C TRP A 55 5.97 4.55 -7.72
N GLY A 56 6.31 4.48 -6.44
CA GLY A 56 6.66 5.64 -5.63
C GLY A 56 7.95 6.32 -6.08
N GLN A 57 8.94 5.56 -6.57
CA GLN A 57 10.16 6.11 -7.14
C GLN A 57 9.89 6.87 -8.45
N ILE A 58 9.07 6.30 -9.34
CA ILE A 58 8.64 6.97 -10.58
C ILE A 58 7.94 8.30 -10.24
N TYR A 59 7.03 8.30 -9.27
CA TYR A 59 6.41 9.55 -8.80
C TYR A 59 7.45 10.57 -8.34
N ARG A 60 8.39 10.18 -7.50
CA ARG A 60 9.41 11.08 -6.95
C ARG A 60 10.36 11.65 -7.99
N LEU A 61 10.69 10.88 -9.02
CA LEU A 61 11.63 11.29 -10.05
C LEU A 61 10.98 12.11 -11.17
N LEU A 62 9.75 11.76 -11.57
CA LEU A 62 9.11 12.34 -12.75
C LEU A 62 8.01 13.35 -12.42
N VAL A 63 7.27 13.14 -11.34
CA VAL A 63 6.07 13.93 -11.01
C VAL A 63 6.36 14.95 -9.93
N ALA A 64 6.98 14.53 -8.83
CA ALA A 64 7.22 15.40 -7.68
C ALA A 64 8.02 16.67 -8.00
N PRO A 65 9.06 16.66 -8.88
CA PRO A 65 9.81 17.88 -9.21
C PRO A 65 8.99 18.93 -9.95
N ARG A 66 7.86 18.53 -10.55
CA ARG A 66 6.95 19.43 -11.31
C ARG A 66 5.83 20.00 -10.44
N LEU A 67 5.72 19.53 -9.20
CA LEU A 67 4.66 19.93 -8.27
C LEU A 67 5.25 20.80 -7.15
N LYS A 68 4.40 21.68 -6.59
CA LYS A 68 4.75 22.41 -5.37
C LYS A 68 4.89 21.43 -4.19
N PRO A 69 5.78 21.72 -3.22
CA PRO A 69 5.92 20.90 -2.01
C PRO A 69 4.56 20.62 -1.36
N ALA A 70 4.33 19.37 -0.95
CA ALA A 70 3.10 19.00 -0.27
C ALA A 70 3.08 19.63 1.13
N GLN A 71 1.95 20.26 1.47
CA GLN A 71 1.73 20.84 2.80
C GLN A 71 1.33 19.77 3.83
N GLU A 72 0.68 18.71 3.36
CA GLU A 72 0.27 17.58 4.19
C GLU A 72 1.21 16.39 4.00
N ARG A 73 1.41 15.62 5.06
CA ARG A 73 2.23 14.42 5.04
C ARG A 73 1.51 13.27 5.73
N GLU A 74 1.55 12.10 5.13
CA GLU A 74 0.95 10.89 5.67
C GLU A 74 1.95 10.09 6.51
N ALA A 75 1.43 9.51 7.59
CA ALA A 75 2.20 8.62 8.44
C ALA A 75 2.53 7.31 7.73
N THR A 76 3.76 6.86 7.86
CA THR A 76 4.29 5.67 7.18
C THR A 76 3.74 4.34 7.71
N PRO A 77 3.50 4.13 9.05
CA PRO A 77 3.07 2.84 9.57
C PRO A 77 1.74 2.32 8.98
N PRO A 78 0.66 3.14 8.86
CA PRO A 78 -0.58 2.69 8.22
C PRO A 78 -0.39 2.30 6.76
N LEU A 79 0.44 3.06 6.02
CA LEU A 79 0.73 2.77 4.62
C LEU A 79 1.48 1.44 4.45
N ARG A 80 2.45 1.14 5.31
CA ARG A 80 3.17 -0.14 5.30
C ARG A 80 2.24 -1.30 5.62
N PHE A 81 1.33 -1.13 6.57
CA PHE A 81 0.31 -2.12 6.87
C PHE A 81 -0.59 -2.39 5.65
N ALA A 82 -1.05 -1.33 4.98
CA ALA A 82 -1.85 -1.44 3.75
C ALA A 82 -1.11 -2.20 2.64
N GLN A 83 0.20 -1.97 2.48
CA GLN A 83 1.03 -2.74 1.55
C GLN A 83 1.14 -4.22 1.95
N GLY A 84 1.20 -4.52 3.26
CA GLY A 84 1.18 -5.89 3.79
C GLY A 84 -0.13 -6.62 3.45
N VAL A 85 -1.26 -5.95 3.59
CA VAL A 85 -2.58 -6.48 3.19
C VAL A 85 -2.60 -6.72 1.67
N GLY A 86 -2.13 -5.77 0.87
CA GLY A 86 -1.99 -5.91 -0.58
C GLY A 86 -1.11 -7.11 -0.96
N PHE A 87 -0.01 -7.30 -0.24
CA PHE A 87 0.88 -8.46 -0.42
C PHE A 87 0.14 -9.79 -0.20
N ILE A 88 -0.63 -9.92 0.87
CA ILE A 88 -1.38 -11.16 1.17
C ILE A 88 -2.37 -11.48 0.04
N PHE A 89 -3.16 -10.50 -0.40
CA PHE A 89 -4.12 -10.70 -1.48
C PHE A 89 -3.43 -11.03 -2.82
N ALA A 90 -2.36 -10.34 -3.16
CA ALA A 90 -1.62 -10.60 -4.39
C ALA A 90 -0.93 -11.98 -4.36
N LEU A 91 -0.39 -12.40 -3.20
CA LEU A 91 0.21 -13.72 -3.04
C LEU A 91 -0.84 -14.83 -3.15
N VAL A 92 -1.97 -14.71 -2.46
CA VAL A 92 -3.09 -15.66 -2.53
C VAL A 92 -3.63 -15.75 -3.96
N GLY A 93 -3.78 -14.59 -4.63
CA GLY A 93 -4.19 -14.53 -6.02
C GLY A 93 -3.20 -15.23 -6.97
N THR A 94 -1.90 -15.00 -6.76
CA THR A 94 -0.82 -15.65 -7.52
C THR A 94 -0.87 -17.17 -7.38
N ILE A 95 -0.98 -17.66 -6.14
CA ILE A 95 -1.09 -19.10 -5.86
C ILE A 95 -2.36 -19.67 -6.49
N GLY A 96 -3.49 -18.98 -6.36
CA GLY A 96 -4.77 -19.40 -6.95
C GLY A 96 -4.68 -19.60 -8.46
N TYR A 97 -4.12 -18.63 -9.18
CA TYR A 97 -3.95 -18.77 -10.64
C TYR A 97 -2.89 -19.81 -11.01
N ALA A 98 -1.75 -19.86 -10.29
CA ALA A 98 -0.65 -20.79 -10.59
C ALA A 98 -1.04 -22.25 -10.36
N THR A 99 -1.91 -22.52 -9.38
CA THR A 99 -2.39 -23.88 -9.05
C THR A 99 -3.67 -24.27 -9.80
N GLY A 100 -4.22 -23.37 -10.64
CA GLY A 100 -5.45 -23.62 -11.39
C GLY A 100 -6.75 -23.43 -10.59
N VAL A 101 -6.66 -22.99 -9.32
CA VAL A 101 -7.83 -22.62 -8.51
C VAL A 101 -8.25 -21.18 -8.86
N THR A 102 -8.74 -21.02 -10.09
CA THR A 102 -9.02 -19.70 -10.70
C THR A 102 -9.96 -18.85 -9.86
N ALA A 103 -10.96 -19.46 -9.20
CA ALA A 103 -11.89 -18.73 -8.34
C ALA A 103 -11.16 -17.98 -7.20
N VAL A 104 -10.18 -18.62 -6.56
CA VAL A 104 -9.34 -17.98 -5.52
C VAL A 104 -8.50 -16.86 -6.12
N GLY A 105 -7.91 -17.10 -7.30
CA GLY A 105 -7.15 -16.10 -8.05
C GLY A 105 -7.99 -14.86 -8.34
N VAL A 106 -9.18 -15.04 -8.90
CA VAL A 106 -10.11 -13.95 -9.25
C VAL A 106 -10.55 -13.17 -8.02
N VAL A 107 -11.04 -13.85 -6.98
CA VAL A 107 -11.56 -13.18 -5.77
C VAL A 107 -10.47 -12.38 -5.08
N ALA A 108 -9.28 -12.97 -4.85
CA ALA A 108 -8.18 -12.29 -4.18
C ALA A 108 -7.70 -11.07 -4.99
N THR A 109 -7.54 -11.22 -6.30
CA THR A 109 -7.11 -10.11 -7.18
C THR A 109 -8.17 -9.01 -7.26
N ALA A 110 -9.46 -9.36 -7.31
CA ALA A 110 -10.55 -8.40 -7.31
C ALA A 110 -10.61 -7.60 -6.00
N CYS A 111 -10.43 -8.24 -4.85
CA CYS A 111 -10.37 -7.56 -3.55
C CYS A 111 -9.19 -6.57 -3.49
N ALA A 112 -8.00 -6.99 -3.94
CA ALA A 112 -6.84 -6.12 -4.04
C ALA A 112 -7.08 -4.93 -4.99
N LEU A 113 -7.72 -5.17 -6.14
CA LEU A 113 -8.06 -4.14 -7.13
C LEU A 113 -9.03 -3.11 -6.55
N VAL A 114 -10.10 -3.55 -5.89
CA VAL A 114 -11.07 -2.65 -5.26
C VAL A 114 -10.39 -1.77 -4.22
N ALA A 115 -9.55 -2.35 -3.35
CA ALA A 115 -8.82 -1.61 -2.33
C ALA A 115 -7.85 -0.58 -2.95
N ALA A 116 -7.10 -0.97 -3.99
CA ALA A 116 -6.18 -0.08 -4.70
C ALA A 116 -6.93 1.04 -5.43
N PHE A 117 -8.04 0.72 -6.08
CA PHE A 117 -8.87 1.69 -6.81
C PHE A 117 -9.52 2.72 -5.87
N LEU A 118 -10.05 2.29 -4.72
CA LEU A 118 -10.61 3.20 -3.71
C LEU A 118 -9.56 4.19 -3.21
N ASN A 119 -8.35 3.71 -2.96
CA ASN A 119 -7.26 4.60 -2.58
C ASN A 119 -6.86 5.56 -3.72
N ALA A 120 -6.81 5.09 -4.95
CA ALA A 120 -6.46 5.90 -6.12
C ALA A 120 -7.51 6.98 -6.41
N ALA A 121 -8.77 6.60 -6.51
CA ALA A 121 -9.86 7.48 -6.95
C ALA A 121 -10.37 8.40 -5.82
N PHE A 122 -10.56 7.85 -4.63
CA PHE A 122 -11.20 8.55 -3.51
C PHE A 122 -10.24 8.92 -2.39
N GLY A 123 -9.00 8.44 -2.42
CA GLY A 123 -8.04 8.63 -1.32
C GLY A 123 -8.38 7.82 -0.06
N ILE A 124 -9.27 6.84 -0.18
CA ILE A 124 -9.67 5.97 0.93
C ILE A 124 -8.76 4.74 0.95
N CYS A 125 -7.80 4.73 1.85
CA CYS A 125 -6.91 3.60 2.06
C CYS A 125 -7.52 2.61 3.07
N LEU A 126 -8.19 1.55 2.57
CA LEU A 126 -8.84 0.54 3.44
C LEU A 126 -7.86 -0.09 4.43
N GLY A 127 -6.62 -0.34 4.00
CA GLY A 127 -5.58 -0.85 4.90
C GLY A 127 -5.19 0.15 5.99
N CYS A 128 -5.12 1.45 5.66
CA CYS A 128 -4.83 2.50 6.64
C CYS A 128 -5.97 2.64 7.66
N GLU A 129 -7.22 2.61 7.19
CA GLU A 129 -8.40 2.63 8.05
C GLU A 129 -8.44 1.41 8.99
N THR A 130 -8.17 0.23 8.45
CA THR A 130 -8.10 -1.01 9.24
C THR A 130 -6.98 -0.91 10.29
N TYR A 131 -5.82 -0.38 9.94
CA TYR A 131 -4.72 -0.16 10.89
C TYR A 131 -5.15 0.77 12.03
N LEU A 132 -5.80 1.89 11.72
CA LEU A 132 -6.25 2.85 12.71
C LEU A 132 -7.32 2.25 13.64
N LEU A 133 -8.25 1.46 13.10
CA LEU A 133 -9.25 0.74 13.87
C LEU A 133 -8.61 -0.28 14.82
N LEU A 134 -7.68 -1.10 14.32
CA LEU A 134 -6.96 -2.09 15.13
C LEU A 134 -6.14 -1.43 16.24
N HIS A 135 -5.53 -0.27 15.95
CA HIS A 135 -4.82 0.51 16.94
C HIS A 135 -5.76 1.10 17.99
N ARG A 136 -6.93 1.57 17.58
CA ARG A 136 -7.98 2.13 18.46
C ARG A 136 -8.54 1.06 19.40
N PHE A 137 -8.72 -0.18 18.95
CA PHE A 137 -9.16 -1.31 19.77
C PHE A 137 -8.04 -1.94 20.60
N GLY A 138 -6.82 -1.41 20.57
CA GLY A 138 -5.68 -1.88 21.36
C GLY A 138 -5.10 -3.23 20.92
N LEU A 139 -5.51 -3.73 19.74
CA LEU A 139 -5.01 -5.00 19.17
C LEU A 139 -3.58 -4.88 18.61
N LEU A 140 -3.20 -3.68 18.18
CA LEU A 140 -1.82 -3.33 17.85
C LEU A 140 -1.28 -2.55 19.05
N GLY A 141 -0.39 -3.16 19.83
CA GLY A 141 0.14 -2.61 21.06
C GLY A 141 0.56 -1.14 20.95
N ARG A 142 0.48 -0.40 22.05
CA ARG A 142 0.86 1.01 22.19
C ARG A 142 2.29 1.24 21.67
N ALA A 143 2.45 1.52 20.39
CA ALA A 143 3.67 2.11 19.88
C ALA A 143 3.71 3.57 20.33
N GLY A 144 4.43 3.80 21.44
CA GLY A 144 4.96 5.07 21.90
C GLY A 144 4.11 6.31 21.67
N ARG A 145 3.21 6.63 22.62
CA ARG A 145 2.80 7.99 22.86
C ARG A 145 4.05 8.75 23.37
N ARG A 146 4.84 9.34 22.48
CA ARG A 146 5.72 10.45 22.88
C ARG A 146 4.81 11.65 23.11
N GLU A 147 4.47 11.86 24.35
CA GLU A 147 3.99 13.13 24.85
C GLU A 147 4.96 14.23 24.43
N PRO A 148 4.50 15.34 23.84
CA PRO A 148 5.37 16.52 23.72
C PRO A 148 5.70 16.97 25.15
N ALA A 149 6.97 17.03 25.45
CA ALA A 149 7.45 17.62 26.68
C ALA A 149 6.90 19.06 26.76
N THR A 150 5.98 19.28 27.70
CA THR A 150 5.63 20.62 28.16
C THR A 150 6.87 21.23 28.76
N THR A 151 7.54 22.09 28.03
CA THR A 151 8.47 23.07 28.61
C THR A 151 7.63 24.05 29.35
N THR A 152 7.54 23.88 30.68
CA THR A 152 7.27 24.95 31.62
C THR A 152 8.56 25.75 31.73
N GLU A 153 8.54 26.97 31.23
CA GLU A 153 9.00 28.28 31.75
C GLU A 153 9.04 29.29 30.63
#